data_f33172b3431b26cb76a2407205c614a6
#
_entry.id   f33172b3431b26cb76a2407205c614a6
#
_cell.length_a   1.000
_cell.length_b   1.000
_cell.length_c   1.000
_cell.angle_alpha   90.00
_cell.angle_beta   90.00
_cell.angle_gamma   90.00
#
_symmetry.space_group_name_H-M   'P 1'
#
loop_
_entity.id
_entity.type
_entity.pdbx_description
1 polymer ?
#
loop_
_entity_poly.entity_id
_entity_poly.type
_entity_poly.pdbx_seq_one_letter_code
_entity_poly.pdbx_strand_id
1 'polypeptide(L)'
;MGNPELNIGGTMRGKPMVLIQDQNGCIVSTSHRLNHDGYLRIRDHRYKGKGRKPLIMAHRLVWEEANGEVPEGYKIHHKCHNRACCNLSHLELVKIVDHKVEHNSTRYADRKAKAKEYWKLYKCTGTKLGEVFGVSLSSACKWIREWKCRD
;
A
#
# COMPACT_ATOMS: atom_id res chain seq x y z
N MET A 1 16.47 -14.80 21.20
CA MET A 1 17.13 -15.17 19.93
C MET A 1 17.09 -13.92 19.04
N GLY A 2 18.27 -13.33 18.76
CA GLY A 2 18.35 -12.09 17.97
C GLY A 2 17.93 -12.35 16.53
N ASN A 3 17.03 -11.50 16.01
CA ASN A 3 16.68 -11.51 14.60
C ASN A 3 17.96 -11.23 13.78
N PRO A 4 18.24 -12.01 12.72
CA PRO A 4 19.39 -11.74 11.87
C PRO A 4 19.23 -10.36 11.22
N GLU A 5 20.21 -9.49 11.41
CA GLU A 5 20.30 -8.21 10.70
C GLU A 5 20.51 -8.50 9.21
N LEU A 6 19.51 -8.17 8.40
CA LEU A 6 19.60 -8.27 6.95
C LEU A 6 20.24 -6.98 6.41
N ASN A 7 21.44 -7.09 5.87
CA ASN A 7 22.13 -5.97 5.26
C ASN A 7 21.78 -5.88 3.77
N ILE A 8 20.76 -5.09 3.46
CA ILE A 8 20.54 -4.66 2.08
C ILE A 8 21.46 -3.46 1.86
N GLY A 9 22.48 -3.57 1.01
CA GLY A 9 23.58 -2.62 0.81
C GLY A 9 23.26 -1.16 0.46
N GLY A 10 22.13 -0.63 0.95
CA GLY A 10 21.67 0.73 0.74
C GLY A 10 22.03 1.65 1.90
N THR A 11 22.68 2.77 1.60
CA THR A 11 22.94 3.84 2.57
C THR A 11 22.08 5.07 2.26
N MET A 12 21.45 5.66 3.27
CA MET A 12 20.92 7.02 3.17
C MET A 12 21.84 7.98 3.95
N ARG A 13 22.37 9.02 3.28
CA ARG A 13 23.26 10.02 3.88
C ARG A 13 24.47 9.42 4.61
N GLY A 14 25.02 8.29 4.10
CA GLY A 14 26.17 7.62 4.74
C GLY A 14 25.83 6.80 5.99
N LYS A 15 24.57 6.73 6.40
CA LYS A 15 24.12 5.92 7.53
C LYS A 15 23.73 4.52 7.05
N PRO A 16 24.27 3.44 7.63
CA PRO A 16 23.87 2.07 7.28
C PRO A 16 22.39 1.85 7.60
N MET A 17 21.73 1.06 6.76
CA MET A 17 20.32 0.71 6.95
C MET A 17 20.24 -0.52 7.86
N VAL A 18 19.53 -0.38 8.97
CA VAL A 18 19.24 -1.49 9.89
C VAL A 18 17.82 -1.97 9.60
N LEU A 19 17.71 -3.25 9.28
CA LEU A 19 16.44 -3.94 9.03
C LEU A 19 16.21 -4.98 10.11
N ILE A 20 14.98 -5.07 10.58
CA ILE A 20 14.55 -6.11 11.52
C ILE A 20 13.33 -6.84 10.93
N GLN A 21 13.16 -8.09 11.32
CA GLN A 21 11.96 -8.85 11.02
C GLN A 21 10.98 -8.73 12.20
N ASP A 22 9.74 -8.34 11.91
CA ASP A 22 8.66 -8.29 12.89
C ASP A 22 7.99 -9.66 13.09
N GLN A 23 7.04 -9.73 14.04
CA GLN A 23 6.33 -10.97 14.37
C GLN A 23 5.50 -11.53 13.20
N ASN A 24 5.14 -10.69 12.24
CA ASN A 24 4.39 -11.08 11.03
C ASN A 24 5.31 -11.46 9.86
N GLY A 25 6.62 -11.54 10.10
CA GLY A 25 7.61 -11.84 9.08
C GLY A 25 7.93 -10.65 8.17
N CYS A 26 7.41 -9.45 8.42
CA CYS A 26 7.76 -8.26 7.66
C CYS A 26 9.18 -7.78 8.00
N ILE A 27 9.98 -7.49 6.98
CA ILE A 27 11.29 -6.89 7.12
C ILE A 27 11.15 -5.38 6.98
N VAL A 28 11.41 -4.64 8.06
CA VAL A 28 11.21 -3.19 8.12
C VAL A 28 12.47 -2.48 8.62
N SER A 29 12.65 -1.22 8.20
CA SER A 29 13.78 -0.41 8.65
C SER A 29 13.48 0.27 9.98
N THR A 30 14.43 0.16 10.92
CA THR A 30 14.40 0.88 12.20
C THR A 30 15.29 2.12 12.21
N SER A 31 16.19 2.23 11.23
CA SER A 31 17.19 3.29 11.15
C SER A 31 16.81 4.46 10.25
N HIS A 32 15.82 4.30 9.36
CA HIS A 32 15.43 5.29 8.38
C HIS A 32 13.94 5.63 8.46
N ARG A 33 13.62 6.92 8.20
CA ARG A 33 12.23 7.39 8.18
C ARG A 33 11.53 6.96 6.88
N LEU A 34 10.28 6.58 7.03
CA LEU A 34 9.39 6.34 5.90
C LEU A 34 8.96 7.67 5.26
N ASN A 35 8.57 7.65 3.98
CA ASN A 35 7.95 8.80 3.34
C ASN A 35 6.50 8.99 3.87
N HIS A 36 5.83 10.06 3.42
CA HIS A 36 4.44 10.36 3.81
C HIS A 36 3.43 9.26 3.46
N ASP A 37 3.75 8.43 2.46
CA ASP A 37 2.92 7.29 2.06
C ASP A 37 3.21 6.01 2.84
N GLY A 38 4.19 6.02 3.75
CA GLY A 38 4.60 4.88 4.54
C GLY A 38 5.61 3.95 3.86
N TYR A 39 6.27 4.40 2.78
CA TYR A 39 7.30 3.62 2.09
C TYR A 39 8.71 4.00 2.54
N LEU A 40 9.60 3.00 2.60
CA LEU A 40 11.03 3.22 2.73
C LEU A 40 11.63 3.62 1.38
N ARG A 41 12.33 4.76 1.33
CA ARG A 41 13.08 5.22 0.15
C ARG A 41 14.56 5.21 0.43
N ILE A 42 15.34 4.66 -0.49
CA ILE A 42 16.79 4.55 -0.40
C ILE A 42 17.47 5.06 -1.67
N ARG A 43 18.77 5.32 -1.59
CA ARG A 43 19.58 5.64 -2.77
C ARG A 43 19.85 4.38 -3.58
N ASP A 44 19.55 4.44 -4.87
CA ASP A 44 19.84 3.32 -5.77
C ASP A 44 21.36 3.14 -5.91
N HIS A 45 21.89 2.09 -5.30
CA HIS A 45 23.33 1.81 -5.33
C HIS A 45 23.79 1.30 -6.71
N ARG A 46 22.87 0.81 -7.56
CA ARG A 46 23.13 0.33 -8.93
C ARG A 46 23.40 1.49 -9.90
N TYR A 47 23.00 2.73 -9.52
CA TYR A 47 23.18 3.91 -10.37
C TYR A 47 24.67 4.24 -10.55
N LYS A 48 25.13 4.17 -11.83
CA LYS A 48 26.51 4.43 -12.24
C LYS A 48 26.71 5.79 -12.91
N GLY A 49 25.64 6.61 -13.03
CA GLY A 49 25.71 7.93 -13.64
C GLY A 49 26.45 8.96 -12.79
N LYS A 50 26.75 10.13 -13.39
CA LYS A 50 27.34 11.27 -12.68
C LYS A 50 26.30 11.96 -11.78
N GLY A 51 26.72 12.42 -10.61
CA GLY A 51 25.87 13.18 -9.71
C GLY A 51 25.22 12.35 -8.60
N ARG A 52 24.15 12.90 -8.02
CA ARG A 52 23.47 12.30 -6.87
C ARG A 52 22.65 11.09 -7.27
N LYS A 53 22.90 9.94 -6.64
CA LYS A 53 22.12 8.72 -6.85
C LYS A 53 20.61 8.97 -6.66
N PRO A 54 19.73 8.53 -7.57
CA PRO A 54 18.30 8.68 -7.44
C PRO A 54 17.75 7.94 -6.22
N LEU A 55 16.60 8.39 -5.72
CA LEU A 55 15.87 7.68 -4.68
C LEU A 55 14.94 6.65 -5.33
N ILE A 56 15.01 5.42 -4.85
CA ILE A 56 14.14 4.31 -5.23
C ILE A 56 13.39 3.80 -4.01
N MET A 57 12.23 3.21 -4.19
CA MET A 57 11.52 2.50 -3.13
C MET A 57 12.29 1.22 -2.76
N ALA A 58 12.55 1.01 -1.48
CA ALA A 58 13.38 -0.13 -1.02
C ALA A 58 12.81 -1.48 -1.45
N HIS A 59 11.49 -1.69 -1.31
CA HIS A 59 10.83 -2.92 -1.75
C HIS A 59 10.99 -3.17 -3.26
N ARG A 60 11.00 -2.10 -4.07
CA ARG A 60 11.23 -2.21 -5.51
C ARG A 60 12.67 -2.63 -5.82
N LEU A 61 13.64 -2.05 -5.11
CA LEU A 61 15.04 -2.43 -5.27
C LEU A 61 15.25 -3.91 -4.94
N VAL A 62 14.72 -4.36 -3.79
CA VAL A 62 14.78 -5.77 -3.36
C VAL A 62 14.16 -6.72 -4.39
N TRP A 63 13.02 -6.34 -4.93
CA TRP A 63 12.35 -7.13 -5.97
C TRP A 63 13.19 -7.20 -7.25
N GLU A 64 13.65 -6.06 -7.75
CA GLU A 64 14.41 -5.97 -8.99
C GLU A 64 15.76 -6.69 -8.91
N GLU A 65 16.41 -6.72 -7.76
CA GLU A 65 17.65 -7.50 -7.54
C GLU A 65 17.41 -9.01 -7.60
N ALA A 66 16.28 -9.47 -7.14
CA ALA A 66 15.95 -10.89 -7.12
C ALA A 66 15.32 -11.40 -8.43
N ASN A 67 14.52 -10.56 -9.12
CA ASN A 67 13.66 -11.00 -10.23
C ASN A 67 13.92 -10.24 -11.55
N GLY A 68 14.78 -9.24 -11.55
CA GLY A 68 14.99 -8.34 -12.68
C GLY A 68 14.04 -7.13 -12.68
N GLU A 69 14.13 -6.30 -13.72
CA GLU A 69 13.34 -5.07 -13.82
C GLU A 69 11.84 -5.32 -13.82
N VAL A 70 11.10 -4.43 -13.16
CA VAL A 70 9.63 -4.46 -13.18
C VAL A 70 9.14 -4.07 -14.56
N PRO A 71 8.43 -4.97 -15.28
CA PRO A 71 7.92 -4.70 -16.63
C PRO A 71 6.95 -3.52 -16.66
N GLU A 72 6.86 -2.87 -17.82
CA GLU A 72 5.86 -1.81 -18.03
C GLU A 72 4.44 -2.35 -17.84
N GLY A 73 3.58 -1.54 -17.23
CA GLY A 73 2.21 -1.94 -16.89
C GLY A 73 2.06 -2.79 -15.62
N TYR A 74 3.18 -3.10 -14.93
CA TYR A 74 3.18 -3.84 -13.67
C TYR A 74 3.66 -2.97 -12.51
N LYS A 75 3.32 -3.40 -11.31
CA LYS A 75 3.83 -2.84 -10.06
C LYS A 75 4.00 -3.92 -9.00
N ILE A 76 4.78 -3.62 -7.98
CA ILE A 76 4.97 -4.50 -6.85
C ILE A 76 3.89 -4.22 -5.82
N HIS A 77 3.20 -5.26 -5.41
CA HIS A 77 2.17 -5.26 -4.38
C HIS A 77 2.68 -5.93 -3.10
N HIS A 78 2.26 -5.40 -1.94
CA HIS A 78 2.55 -6.00 -0.64
C HIS A 78 1.39 -6.89 -0.20
N LYS A 79 1.57 -8.22 -0.25
CA LYS A 79 0.58 -9.20 0.26
C LYS A 79 0.26 -8.99 1.74
N CYS A 80 1.24 -8.54 2.51
CA CYS A 80 1.10 -8.22 3.94
C CYS A 80 0.45 -6.85 4.22
N HIS A 81 0.09 -6.07 3.20
CA HIS A 81 -0.44 -4.70 3.30
C HIS A 81 0.44 -3.70 4.07
N ASN A 82 1.65 -4.08 4.48
CA ASN A 82 2.62 -3.20 5.14
C ASN A 82 3.53 -2.55 4.09
N ARG A 83 3.35 -1.27 3.83
CA ARG A 83 4.10 -0.50 2.82
C ARG A 83 5.59 -0.34 3.14
N ALA A 84 5.97 -0.49 4.41
CA ALA A 84 7.36 -0.44 4.87
C ALA A 84 8.11 -1.77 4.68
N CYS A 85 7.39 -2.86 4.37
CA CYS A 85 7.96 -4.19 4.27
C CYS A 85 8.86 -4.33 3.04
N CYS A 86 10.05 -4.88 3.25
CA CYS A 86 11.03 -5.23 2.20
C CYS A 86 11.25 -6.75 2.10
N ASN A 87 10.39 -7.57 2.72
CA ASN A 87 10.49 -9.02 2.62
C ASN A 87 10.04 -9.50 1.24
N LEU A 88 10.92 -10.13 0.48
CA LEU A 88 10.65 -10.60 -0.88
C LEU A 88 9.46 -11.58 -0.93
N SER A 89 9.29 -12.44 0.07
CA SER A 89 8.17 -13.39 0.16
C SER A 89 6.79 -12.70 0.31
N HIS A 90 6.78 -11.47 0.81
CA HIS A 90 5.59 -10.63 0.97
C HIS A 90 5.32 -9.71 -0.23
N LEU A 91 6.18 -9.74 -1.24
CA LEU A 91 6.06 -8.94 -2.45
C LEU A 91 5.56 -9.81 -3.61
N GLU A 92 4.76 -9.22 -4.46
CA GLU A 92 4.30 -9.87 -5.71
C GLU A 92 4.18 -8.86 -6.83
N LEU A 93 4.36 -9.34 -8.07
CA LEU A 93 4.21 -8.55 -9.27
C LEU A 93 2.76 -8.61 -9.75
N VAL A 94 2.09 -7.47 -9.85
CA VAL A 94 0.68 -7.38 -10.27
C VAL A 94 0.51 -6.38 -11.40
N LYS A 95 -0.42 -6.63 -12.30
CA LYS A 95 -0.81 -5.66 -13.32
C LYS A 95 -1.47 -4.44 -12.68
N ILE A 96 -1.11 -3.25 -13.13
CA ILE A 96 -1.64 -1.99 -12.58
C ILE A 96 -3.17 -1.93 -12.70
N VAL A 97 -3.72 -2.46 -13.79
CA VAL A 97 -5.17 -2.47 -14.03
C VAL A 97 -5.87 -3.36 -13.00
N ASP A 98 -5.42 -4.61 -12.83
CA ASP A 98 -6.01 -5.58 -11.92
C ASP A 98 -5.95 -5.12 -10.47
N HIS A 99 -4.80 -4.58 -10.06
CA HIS A 99 -4.61 -4.02 -8.73
C HIS A 99 -5.55 -2.85 -8.42
N LYS A 100 -5.80 -1.96 -9.39
CA LYS A 100 -6.74 -0.84 -9.20
C LYS A 100 -8.18 -1.34 -9.03
N VAL A 101 -8.55 -2.34 -9.83
CA VAL A 101 -9.90 -2.94 -9.76
C VAL A 101 -10.11 -3.62 -8.43
N GLU A 102 -9.18 -4.46 -7.98
CA GLU A 102 -9.26 -5.18 -6.72
C GLU A 102 -9.36 -4.23 -5.51
N HIS A 103 -8.40 -3.31 -5.35
CA HIS A 103 -8.43 -2.37 -4.23
C HIS A 103 -9.65 -1.44 -4.24
N ASN A 104 -10.09 -0.99 -5.41
CA ASN A 104 -11.26 -0.11 -5.48
C ASN A 104 -12.55 -0.87 -5.21
N SER A 105 -12.70 -2.10 -5.73
CA SER A 105 -13.89 -2.92 -5.50
C SER A 105 -14.03 -3.30 -4.04
N THR A 106 -12.97 -3.76 -3.39
CA THR A 106 -12.98 -4.15 -1.97
C THR A 106 -13.29 -2.94 -1.07
N ARG A 107 -12.57 -1.83 -1.22
CA ARG A 107 -12.82 -0.61 -0.44
C ARG A 107 -14.21 -0.04 -0.66
N TYR A 108 -14.71 -0.10 -1.88
CA TYR A 108 -16.05 0.35 -2.21
C TYR A 108 -17.11 -0.56 -1.58
N ALA A 109 -16.92 -1.89 -1.66
CA ALA A 109 -17.84 -2.87 -1.08
C ALA A 109 -17.92 -2.73 0.45
N ASP A 110 -16.79 -2.65 1.13
CA ASP A 110 -16.72 -2.47 2.58
C ASP A 110 -17.37 -1.16 3.04
N ARG A 111 -17.06 -0.07 2.34
CA ARG A 111 -17.67 1.24 2.62
C ARG A 111 -19.18 1.21 2.41
N LYS A 112 -19.63 0.58 1.33
CA LYS A 112 -21.07 0.46 1.01
C LYS A 112 -21.79 -0.44 2.04
N ALA A 113 -21.17 -1.53 2.50
CA ALA A 113 -21.72 -2.40 3.53
C ALA A 113 -21.90 -1.66 4.87
N LYS A 114 -20.85 -0.98 5.35
CA LYS A 114 -20.91 -0.16 6.57
C LYS A 114 -21.95 0.96 6.46
N ALA A 115 -22.04 1.60 5.29
CA ALA A 115 -23.05 2.62 5.03
C ALA A 115 -24.46 2.07 5.05
N LYS A 116 -24.69 0.82 4.61
CA LYS A 116 -25.98 0.15 4.66
C LYS A 116 -26.42 -0.10 6.11
N GLU A 117 -25.53 -0.60 6.96
CA GLU A 117 -25.79 -0.81 8.40
C GLU A 117 -26.13 0.52 9.08
N TYR A 118 -25.36 1.55 8.85
CA TYR A 118 -25.61 2.88 9.39
C TYR A 118 -26.99 3.42 8.92
N TRP A 119 -27.29 3.29 7.64
CA TRP A 119 -28.58 3.73 7.12
C TRP A 119 -29.77 2.95 7.69
N LYS A 120 -29.62 1.63 7.91
CA LYS A 120 -30.65 0.81 8.57
C LYS A 120 -30.98 1.31 9.98
N LEU A 121 -29.97 1.71 10.74
CA LEU A 121 -30.14 2.21 12.10
C LEU A 121 -30.75 3.62 12.15
N TYR A 122 -30.23 4.52 11.32
CA TYR A 122 -30.55 5.96 11.45
C TYR A 122 -31.53 6.48 10.40
N LYS A 123 -31.86 5.69 9.36
CA LYS A 123 -32.74 6.09 8.25
C LYS A 123 -32.43 7.48 7.68
N CYS A 124 -31.15 7.84 7.65
CA CYS A 124 -30.69 9.19 7.29
C CYS A 124 -30.86 9.51 5.79
N THR A 125 -30.80 10.80 5.46
CA THR A 125 -30.83 11.29 4.08
C THR A 125 -29.54 10.98 3.33
N GLY A 126 -29.59 11.07 1.98
CA GLY A 126 -28.42 10.91 1.13
C GLY A 126 -27.30 11.91 1.43
N THR A 127 -27.66 13.16 1.79
CA THR A 127 -26.71 14.19 2.19
C THR A 127 -25.94 13.75 3.43
N LYS A 128 -26.66 13.33 4.49
CA LYS A 128 -26.04 12.89 5.73
C LYS A 128 -25.16 11.65 5.55
N LEU A 129 -25.65 10.69 4.76
CA LEU A 129 -24.87 9.50 4.44
C LEU A 129 -23.59 9.84 3.66
N GLY A 130 -23.67 10.79 2.72
CA GLY A 130 -22.54 11.27 1.95
C GLY A 130 -21.47 11.92 2.81
N GLU A 131 -21.87 12.76 3.77
CA GLU A 131 -20.96 13.40 4.75
C GLU A 131 -20.24 12.36 5.62
N VAL A 132 -20.99 11.43 6.21
CA VAL A 132 -20.45 10.43 7.15
C VAL A 132 -19.46 9.47 6.47
N PHE A 133 -19.76 9.03 5.24
CA PHE A 133 -18.96 8.03 4.53
C PHE A 133 -18.03 8.62 3.46
N GLY A 134 -17.97 9.94 3.31
CA GLY A 134 -17.11 10.60 2.34
C GLY A 134 -17.41 10.19 0.89
N VAL A 135 -18.69 10.13 0.55
CA VAL A 135 -19.16 9.82 -0.82
C VAL A 135 -20.03 10.93 -1.38
N SER A 136 -20.08 11.05 -2.70
CA SER A 136 -20.91 12.08 -3.33
C SER A 136 -22.40 11.86 -3.02
N LEU A 137 -23.19 12.94 -3.02
CA LEU A 137 -24.63 12.87 -2.82
C LEU A 137 -25.30 11.91 -3.82
N SER A 138 -24.86 11.92 -5.08
CA SER A 138 -25.37 11.02 -6.12
C SER A 138 -25.12 9.55 -5.80
N SER A 139 -23.94 9.23 -5.27
CA SER A 139 -23.58 7.87 -4.84
C SER A 139 -24.41 7.43 -3.64
N ALA A 140 -24.55 8.29 -2.63
CA ALA A 140 -25.32 8.01 -1.43
C ALA A 140 -26.81 7.79 -1.77
N CYS A 141 -27.40 8.64 -2.61
CA CYS A 141 -28.78 8.49 -3.05
C CYS A 141 -29.00 7.21 -3.88
N LYS A 142 -28.02 6.85 -4.75
CA LYS A 142 -28.05 5.59 -5.50
C LYS A 142 -28.07 4.39 -4.55
N TRP A 143 -27.20 4.37 -3.54
CA TRP A 143 -27.15 3.30 -2.55
C TRP A 143 -28.46 3.15 -1.79
N ILE A 144 -29.03 4.27 -1.29
CA ILE A 144 -30.30 4.25 -0.56
C ILE A 144 -31.44 3.71 -1.46
N ARG A 145 -31.48 4.09 -2.74
CA ARG A 145 -32.47 3.59 -3.69
C ARG A 145 -32.32 2.07 -3.88
N GLU A 146 -31.10 1.58 -4.08
CA GLU A 146 -30.83 0.14 -4.23
C GLU A 146 -31.23 -0.66 -2.98
N TRP A 147 -31.04 -0.09 -1.78
CA TRP A 147 -31.39 -0.77 -0.53
C TRP A 147 -32.90 -0.79 -0.28
N LYS A 148 -33.60 0.25 -0.64
CA LYS A 148 -35.09 0.30 -0.55
C LYS A 148 -35.80 -0.66 -1.52
N CYS A 149 -35.15 -1.00 -2.62
CA CYS A 149 -35.72 -1.95 -3.60
C CYS A 149 -35.48 -3.41 -3.25
N ARG A 150 -34.68 -3.71 -2.25
CA ARG A 150 -34.26 -5.07 -1.88
C ARG A 150 -34.73 -5.51 -0.47
N ASP A 151 -35.39 -4.64 0.25
CA ASP A 151 -36.10 -4.91 1.50
C ASP A 151 -37.62 -5.04 1.20
#